data_ad9831308aded1fba376067bd76b9bca
#
_entry.id   ad9831308aded1fba376067bd76b9bca
#
_cell.length_a   1.000
_cell.length_b   1.000
_cell.length_c   1.000
_cell.angle_alpha   90.00
_cell.angle_beta   90.00
_cell.angle_gamma   90.00
#
_symmetry.space_group_name_H-M   'P 1'
#
loop_
_entity.id
_entity.type
_entity.pdbx_description
1 polymer ?
#
loop_
_entity_poly.entity_id
_entity_poly.type
_entity_poly.pdbx_seq_one_letter_code
_entity_poly.pdbx_strand_id
1 'polypeptide(L)'
;MHAPHSEFAIEARNIVKRFDEETAVDGIDLTIEKGSIFGILGPNGAGKTTTLRMLLGIIDPDEGERFLLGSPEPISKAHQVGYLPEERGLYQSMKAFDAIAFMGALRGLPLAEGRLRGRKMMEDHGLGDAADKQIRQLSKGMAQTVQLLGTLVHEPDLIILDEPFSGLDALNQGKLERLIRDQADKGVTIIFSTHVIAHAERLCEEIAIVADGKIPFKGKVSAARDRLRPQVHLETRNLDGPWRAAIPADCKPLGHNWHFTLPESGVEPLLHALVEGGAGIESLSIERPGLHDAFVQIAGEAAAQKMDADAIASNMDAAT
;
A
#
# COMPACT_ATOMS: atom_id res chain seq x y z
N MET A 1 -17.90 -33.11 -0.56
CA MET A 1 -16.57 -32.86 -0.02
C MET A 1 -16.51 -31.37 0.31
N HIS A 2 -16.52 -30.99 1.59
CA HIS A 2 -16.26 -29.59 1.98
C HIS A 2 -14.76 -29.34 1.68
N ALA A 3 -14.49 -28.42 0.76
CA ALA A 3 -13.14 -27.89 0.61
C ALA A 3 -12.69 -27.34 1.97
N PRO A 4 -11.47 -27.60 2.44
CA PRO A 4 -10.96 -26.98 3.65
C PRO A 4 -11.09 -25.47 3.49
N HIS A 5 -11.61 -24.77 4.51
CA HIS A 5 -11.66 -23.31 4.53
C HIS A 5 -10.23 -22.82 4.29
N SER A 6 -9.97 -22.25 3.11
CA SER A 6 -8.67 -21.66 2.81
C SER A 6 -8.39 -20.58 3.84
N GLU A 7 -7.24 -20.63 4.48
CA GLU A 7 -6.73 -19.64 5.41
C GLU A 7 -6.45 -18.30 4.66
N PHE A 8 -6.29 -18.39 3.33
CA PHE A 8 -5.97 -17.29 2.46
C PHE A 8 -7.22 -16.67 1.82
N ALA A 9 -7.21 -15.35 1.73
CA ALA A 9 -8.17 -14.59 0.93
C ALA A 9 -7.79 -14.60 -0.56
N ILE A 10 -6.48 -14.59 -0.84
CA ILE A 10 -5.90 -14.66 -2.19
C ILE A 10 -4.83 -15.75 -2.21
N GLU A 11 -4.86 -16.54 -3.27
CA GLU A 11 -3.74 -17.39 -3.69
C GLU A 11 -3.55 -17.20 -5.20
N ALA A 12 -2.33 -16.88 -5.61
CA ALA A 12 -1.91 -16.85 -7.01
C ALA A 12 -0.60 -17.61 -7.15
N ARG A 13 -0.48 -18.43 -8.20
CA ARG A 13 0.67 -19.27 -8.46
C ARG A 13 1.14 -19.06 -9.87
N ASN A 14 2.33 -18.50 -10.02
CA ASN A 14 3.01 -18.27 -11.30
C ASN A 14 2.10 -17.60 -12.34
N ILE A 15 1.32 -16.57 -11.92
CA ILE A 15 0.42 -15.88 -12.85
C ILE A 15 1.22 -14.97 -13.79
N VAL A 16 0.89 -15.05 -15.09
CA VAL A 16 1.52 -14.26 -16.15
C VAL A 16 0.44 -13.55 -16.96
N LYS A 17 0.74 -12.31 -17.36
CA LYS A 17 -0.10 -11.54 -18.29
C LYS A 17 0.73 -10.77 -19.28
N ARG A 18 0.43 -10.99 -20.57
CA ARG A 18 1.04 -10.30 -21.70
C ARG A 18 -0.02 -9.48 -22.43
N PHE A 19 0.37 -8.30 -22.87
CA PHE A 19 -0.41 -7.45 -23.74
C PHE A 19 0.48 -7.12 -24.94
N ASP A 20 0.11 -7.61 -26.12
CA ASP A 20 0.91 -7.53 -27.33
C ASP A 20 2.35 -8.01 -27.10
N GLU A 21 3.34 -7.12 -27.17
CA GLU A 21 4.77 -7.44 -26.95
C GLU A 21 5.23 -7.20 -25.50
N GLU A 22 4.38 -6.62 -24.63
CA GLU A 22 4.73 -6.27 -23.26
C GLU A 22 4.23 -7.32 -22.26
N THR A 23 5.13 -7.79 -21.39
CA THR A 23 4.76 -8.64 -20.24
C THR A 23 4.49 -7.77 -19.02
N ALA A 24 3.21 -7.50 -18.75
CA ALA A 24 2.78 -6.65 -17.65
C ALA A 24 2.87 -7.35 -16.29
N VAL A 25 2.76 -8.70 -16.26
CA VAL A 25 2.93 -9.53 -15.06
C VAL A 25 3.68 -10.79 -15.49
N ASP A 26 4.76 -11.10 -14.76
CA ASP A 26 5.74 -12.13 -15.14
C ASP A 26 6.01 -13.09 -13.99
N GLY A 27 5.18 -14.13 -13.87
CA GLY A 27 5.36 -15.22 -12.93
C GLY A 27 5.15 -14.83 -11.47
N ILE A 28 4.07 -14.10 -11.15
CA ILE A 28 3.78 -13.69 -9.77
C ILE A 28 3.21 -14.86 -8.94
N ASP A 29 3.86 -15.11 -7.80
CA ASP A 29 3.35 -15.91 -6.69
C ASP A 29 2.90 -14.98 -5.55
N LEU A 30 1.65 -15.10 -5.11
CA LEU A 30 1.08 -14.24 -4.07
C LEU A 30 0.08 -15.00 -3.21
N THR A 31 0.27 -14.94 -1.90
CA THR A 31 -0.70 -15.43 -0.90
C THR A 31 -1.00 -14.31 0.07
N ILE A 32 -2.28 -14.11 0.42
CA ILE A 32 -2.72 -13.07 1.37
C ILE A 32 -3.67 -13.71 2.37
N GLU A 33 -3.36 -13.59 3.65
CA GLU A 33 -4.16 -14.14 4.73
C GLU A 33 -5.46 -13.37 4.93
N LYS A 34 -6.51 -14.07 5.39
CA LYS A 34 -7.79 -13.43 5.75
C LYS A 34 -7.62 -12.54 6.97
N GLY A 35 -8.36 -11.42 6.98
CA GLY A 35 -8.37 -10.45 8.07
C GLY A 35 -7.14 -9.54 8.15
N SER A 36 -6.23 -9.61 7.16
CA SER A 36 -5.04 -8.76 7.12
C SER A 36 -5.24 -7.49 6.30
N ILE A 37 -4.42 -6.47 6.57
CA ILE A 37 -4.22 -5.32 5.66
C ILE A 37 -2.93 -5.55 4.89
N PHE A 38 -3.06 -5.77 3.58
CA PHE A 38 -1.95 -6.08 2.69
C PHE A 38 -1.72 -4.97 1.65
N GLY A 39 -0.48 -4.52 1.53
CA GLY A 39 -0.09 -3.48 0.57
C GLY A 39 0.61 -4.05 -0.68
N ILE A 40 0.21 -3.59 -1.87
CA ILE A 40 0.92 -3.83 -3.13
C ILE A 40 1.61 -2.53 -3.53
N LEU A 41 2.93 -2.50 -3.36
CA LEU A 41 3.75 -1.30 -3.47
C LEU A 41 4.59 -1.32 -4.73
N GLY A 42 4.61 -0.22 -5.48
CA GLY A 42 5.43 -0.13 -6.69
C GLY A 42 5.09 1.10 -7.54
N PRO A 43 5.96 1.50 -8.48
CA PRO A 43 5.72 2.63 -9.37
C PRO A 43 4.55 2.38 -10.33
N ASN A 44 4.09 3.45 -11.00
CA ASN A 44 3.08 3.33 -12.04
C ASN A 44 3.62 2.49 -13.22
N GLY A 45 2.77 1.61 -13.74
CA GLY A 45 3.17 0.66 -14.79
C GLY A 45 3.96 -0.56 -14.29
N ALA A 46 4.16 -0.76 -12.98
CA ALA A 46 4.84 -1.94 -12.45
C ALA A 46 4.02 -3.25 -12.54
N GLY A 47 2.75 -3.19 -12.93
CA GLY A 47 1.86 -4.35 -13.02
C GLY A 47 0.86 -4.49 -11.87
N LYS A 48 0.78 -3.53 -10.91
CA LYS A 48 -0.11 -3.58 -9.74
C LYS A 48 -1.58 -3.75 -10.12
N THR A 49 -2.14 -2.81 -10.89
CA THR A 49 -3.54 -2.84 -11.34
C THR A 49 -3.86 -4.09 -12.17
N THR A 50 -2.93 -4.51 -13.05
CA THR A 50 -3.08 -5.74 -13.84
C THR A 50 -3.17 -6.96 -12.92
N THR A 51 -2.29 -7.05 -11.92
CA THR A 51 -2.33 -8.12 -10.91
C THR A 51 -3.66 -8.12 -10.17
N LEU A 52 -4.12 -6.98 -9.64
CA LEU A 52 -5.41 -6.88 -8.95
C LEU A 52 -6.58 -7.31 -9.84
N ARG A 53 -6.61 -6.87 -11.09
CA ARG A 53 -7.66 -7.24 -12.05
C ARG A 53 -7.66 -8.73 -12.38
N MET A 54 -6.48 -9.38 -12.44
CA MET A 54 -6.39 -10.84 -12.59
C MET A 54 -6.93 -11.55 -11.35
N LEU A 55 -6.55 -11.14 -10.15
CA LEU A 55 -7.03 -11.73 -8.89
C LEU A 55 -8.55 -11.64 -8.76
N LEU A 56 -9.16 -10.55 -9.24
CA LEU A 56 -10.61 -10.34 -9.28
C LEU A 56 -11.35 -11.10 -10.39
N GLY A 57 -10.62 -11.67 -11.35
CA GLY A 57 -11.24 -12.30 -12.53
C GLY A 57 -11.80 -11.30 -13.54
N ILE A 58 -11.38 -10.02 -13.48
CA ILE A 58 -11.73 -9.01 -14.49
C ILE A 58 -10.99 -9.28 -15.80
N ILE A 59 -9.74 -9.75 -15.70
CA ILE A 59 -8.94 -10.27 -16.79
C ILE A 59 -8.41 -11.65 -16.41
N ASP A 60 -8.26 -12.55 -17.40
CA ASP A 60 -7.68 -13.85 -17.15
C ASP A 60 -6.14 -13.80 -17.30
N PRO A 61 -5.37 -14.50 -16.46
CA PRO A 61 -3.97 -14.73 -16.70
C PRO A 61 -3.78 -15.57 -17.96
N ASP A 62 -2.65 -15.39 -18.62
CA ASP A 62 -2.26 -16.22 -19.78
C ASP A 62 -1.64 -17.54 -19.32
N GLU A 63 -1.01 -17.53 -18.11
CA GLU A 63 -0.43 -18.70 -17.46
C GLU A 63 -0.65 -18.61 -15.95
N GLY A 64 -0.58 -19.75 -15.26
CA GLY A 64 -0.71 -19.85 -13.82
C GLY A 64 -2.14 -20.03 -13.33
N GLU A 65 -2.29 -20.04 -12.01
CA GLU A 65 -3.57 -20.27 -11.33
C GLU A 65 -3.83 -19.19 -10.28
N ARG A 66 -5.10 -18.88 -10.05
CA ARG A 66 -5.53 -17.94 -9.00
C ARG A 66 -6.74 -18.47 -8.26
N PHE A 67 -6.81 -18.15 -6.97
CA PHE A 67 -7.95 -18.46 -6.12
C PHE A 67 -8.33 -17.19 -5.33
N LEU A 68 -9.60 -16.88 -5.35
CA LEU A 68 -10.20 -15.78 -4.59
C LEU A 68 -11.18 -16.37 -3.57
N LEU A 69 -10.92 -16.13 -2.27
CA LEU A 69 -11.69 -16.71 -1.17
C LEU A 69 -11.88 -18.23 -1.32
N GLY A 70 -10.82 -18.93 -1.76
CA GLY A 70 -10.78 -20.37 -2.00
C GLY A 70 -11.47 -20.85 -3.29
N SER A 71 -11.96 -19.94 -4.15
CA SER A 71 -12.56 -20.28 -5.44
C SER A 71 -11.61 -20.04 -6.59
N PRO A 72 -11.43 -20.99 -7.53
CA PRO A 72 -10.71 -20.79 -8.78
C PRO A 72 -11.48 -19.90 -9.76
N GLU A 73 -12.77 -19.67 -9.51
CA GLU A 73 -13.65 -18.77 -10.27
C GLU A 73 -13.92 -17.49 -9.48
N PRO A 74 -13.08 -16.44 -9.58
CA PRO A 74 -13.19 -15.23 -8.75
C PRO A 74 -14.57 -14.56 -8.87
N ILE A 75 -15.17 -14.53 -10.07
CA ILE A 75 -16.47 -13.90 -10.32
C ILE A 75 -17.58 -14.53 -9.48
N SER A 76 -17.49 -15.83 -9.17
CA SER A 76 -18.46 -16.51 -8.27
C SER A 76 -18.47 -15.91 -6.86
N LYS A 77 -17.39 -15.25 -6.46
CA LYS A 77 -17.21 -14.59 -5.16
C LYS A 77 -17.45 -13.08 -5.20
N ALA A 78 -17.87 -12.52 -6.33
CA ALA A 78 -18.04 -11.07 -6.51
C ALA A 78 -18.96 -10.41 -5.46
N HIS A 79 -19.93 -11.14 -4.92
CA HIS A 79 -20.84 -10.67 -3.87
C HIS A 79 -20.18 -10.54 -2.49
N GLN A 80 -19.02 -11.16 -2.28
CA GLN A 80 -18.18 -11.07 -1.05
C GLN A 80 -17.04 -10.08 -1.19
N VAL A 81 -16.92 -9.41 -2.36
CA VAL A 81 -15.75 -8.56 -2.67
C VAL A 81 -16.18 -7.14 -2.98
N GLY A 82 -15.60 -6.20 -2.26
CA GLY A 82 -15.62 -4.77 -2.59
C GLY A 82 -14.41 -4.43 -3.45
N TYR A 83 -14.62 -3.80 -4.61
CA TYR A 83 -13.52 -3.32 -5.46
C TYR A 83 -13.67 -1.83 -5.76
N LEU A 84 -12.63 -1.07 -5.41
CA LEU A 84 -12.49 0.33 -5.77
C LEU A 84 -11.42 0.44 -6.85
N PRO A 85 -11.76 0.70 -8.12
CA PRO A 85 -10.79 0.95 -9.17
C PRO A 85 -10.16 2.36 -9.02
N GLU A 86 -8.97 2.55 -9.57
CA GLU A 86 -8.29 3.85 -9.62
C GLU A 86 -9.14 4.90 -10.35
N GLU A 87 -9.76 4.51 -11.47
CA GLU A 87 -10.62 5.40 -12.24
C GLU A 87 -12.01 5.52 -11.60
N ARG A 88 -12.60 6.73 -11.65
CA ARG A 88 -13.91 6.98 -11.10
C ARG A 88 -15.00 6.50 -12.02
N GLY A 89 -15.71 5.46 -11.58
CA GLY A 89 -16.81 4.83 -12.34
C GLY A 89 -18.21 5.27 -11.93
N LEU A 90 -18.39 6.42 -11.25
CA LEU A 90 -19.72 6.85 -10.80
C LEU A 90 -20.50 7.58 -11.90
N TYR A 91 -21.79 7.22 -12.05
CA TYR A 91 -22.70 7.91 -12.95
C TYR A 91 -22.97 9.34 -12.48
N GLN A 92 -22.53 10.34 -13.26
CA GLN A 92 -22.50 11.75 -12.89
C GLN A 92 -23.90 12.34 -12.61
N SER A 93 -24.97 11.82 -13.23
CA SER A 93 -26.35 12.24 -13.05
C SER A 93 -27.08 11.57 -11.89
N MET A 94 -26.49 10.53 -11.30
CA MET A 94 -27.09 9.78 -10.20
C MET A 94 -26.92 10.54 -8.88
N LYS A 95 -27.90 10.44 -7.98
CA LYS A 95 -27.77 10.97 -6.61
C LYS A 95 -26.76 10.13 -5.84
N ALA A 96 -26.06 10.75 -4.88
CA ALA A 96 -24.97 10.11 -4.14
C ALA A 96 -25.42 8.81 -3.43
N PHE A 97 -26.53 8.86 -2.66
CA PHE A 97 -27.04 7.66 -1.98
C PHE A 97 -27.54 6.59 -2.95
N ASP A 98 -28.09 6.99 -4.12
CA ASP A 98 -28.52 6.05 -5.16
C ASP A 98 -27.33 5.38 -5.85
N ALA A 99 -26.21 6.11 -6.01
CA ALA A 99 -24.98 5.54 -6.55
C ALA A 99 -24.40 4.46 -5.61
N ILE A 100 -24.41 4.70 -4.29
CA ILE A 100 -24.02 3.69 -3.29
C ILE A 100 -24.95 2.47 -3.37
N ALA A 101 -26.28 2.70 -3.39
CA ALA A 101 -27.27 1.63 -3.48
C ALA A 101 -27.12 0.81 -4.77
N PHE A 102 -26.82 1.47 -5.90
CA PHE A 102 -26.61 0.81 -7.18
C PHE A 102 -25.37 -0.10 -7.14
N MET A 103 -24.26 0.37 -6.57
CA MET A 103 -23.05 -0.45 -6.40
C MET A 103 -23.34 -1.69 -5.54
N GLY A 104 -24.10 -1.54 -4.44
CA GLY A 104 -24.54 -2.66 -3.62
C GLY A 104 -25.45 -3.63 -4.38
N ALA A 105 -26.35 -3.12 -5.21
CA ALA A 105 -27.26 -3.96 -6.00
C ALA A 105 -26.52 -4.83 -7.03
N LEU A 106 -25.41 -4.32 -7.61
CA LEU A 106 -24.53 -5.11 -8.48
C LEU A 106 -23.86 -6.29 -7.73
N ARG A 107 -23.84 -6.24 -6.40
CA ARG A 107 -23.30 -7.29 -5.51
C ARG A 107 -24.38 -8.12 -4.83
N GLY A 108 -25.65 -7.96 -5.22
CA GLY A 108 -26.76 -8.74 -4.73
C GLY A 108 -27.54 -8.11 -3.56
N LEU A 109 -27.16 -6.92 -3.08
CA LEU A 109 -27.91 -6.22 -2.05
C LEU A 109 -29.23 -5.68 -2.64
N PRO A 110 -30.40 -5.89 -2.01
CA PRO A 110 -31.65 -5.29 -2.46
C PRO A 110 -31.55 -3.76 -2.54
N LEU A 111 -31.99 -3.16 -3.66
CA LEU A 111 -31.83 -1.73 -3.90
C LEU A 111 -32.44 -0.84 -2.80
N ALA A 112 -33.58 -1.25 -2.24
CA ALA A 112 -34.23 -0.53 -1.14
C ALA A 112 -33.38 -0.52 0.13
N GLU A 113 -32.77 -1.66 0.45
CA GLU A 113 -31.82 -1.79 1.56
C GLU A 113 -30.56 -0.98 1.30
N GLY A 114 -29.99 -1.08 0.09
CA GLY A 114 -28.82 -0.29 -0.33
C GLY A 114 -29.06 1.23 -0.19
N ARG A 115 -30.27 1.72 -0.45
CA ARG A 115 -30.65 3.14 -0.24
C ARG A 115 -30.65 3.53 1.23
N LEU A 116 -31.19 2.67 2.10
CA LEU A 116 -31.21 2.93 3.54
C LEU A 116 -29.78 2.92 4.12
N ARG A 117 -29.01 1.88 3.79
CA ARG A 117 -27.59 1.78 4.22
C ARG A 117 -26.75 2.94 3.65
N GLY A 118 -26.91 3.26 2.37
CA GLY A 118 -26.16 4.34 1.71
C GLY A 118 -26.40 5.70 2.36
N ARG A 119 -27.65 6.05 2.71
CA ARG A 119 -27.95 7.29 3.44
C ARG A 119 -27.29 7.31 4.82
N LYS A 120 -27.45 6.22 5.57
CA LYS A 120 -26.83 6.09 6.90
C LYS A 120 -25.31 6.20 6.83
N MET A 121 -24.68 5.50 5.90
CA MET A 121 -23.22 5.58 5.73
C MET A 121 -22.75 6.99 5.36
N MET A 122 -23.52 7.72 4.53
CA MET A 122 -23.20 9.11 4.22
C MET A 122 -23.32 10.02 5.44
N GLU A 123 -24.35 9.83 6.28
CA GLU A 123 -24.50 10.56 7.55
C GLU A 123 -23.33 10.26 8.50
N ASP A 124 -23.01 8.99 8.72
CA ASP A 124 -21.93 8.54 9.60
C ASP A 124 -20.54 9.09 9.16
N HIS A 125 -20.38 9.40 7.87
CA HIS A 125 -19.12 9.95 7.30
C HIS A 125 -19.19 11.47 7.02
N GLY A 126 -20.20 12.17 7.54
CA GLY A 126 -20.32 13.64 7.44
C GLY A 126 -20.71 14.13 6.04
N LEU A 127 -21.36 13.28 5.22
CA LEU A 127 -21.86 13.60 3.88
C LEU A 127 -23.40 13.61 3.81
N GLY A 128 -24.10 13.62 4.94
CA GLY A 128 -25.56 13.58 4.99
C GLY A 128 -26.24 14.65 4.15
N ASP A 129 -25.77 15.91 4.23
CA ASP A 129 -26.29 17.04 3.45
C ASP A 129 -26.07 16.91 1.94
N ALA A 130 -25.20 16.01 1.53
CA ALA A 130 -24.89 15.74 0.13
C ALA A 130 -25.60 14.49 -0.43
N ALA A 131 -26.33 13.75 0.39
CA ALA A 131 -26.92 12.48 -0.01
C ALA A 131 -27.83 12.61 -1.24
N ASP A 132 -28.65 13.64 -1.31
CA ASP A 132 -29.55 13.92 -2.42
C ASP A 132 -28.94 14.71 -3.59
N LYS A 133 -27.66 15.17 -3.47
CA LYS A 133 -26.95 15.82 -4.57
C LYS A 133 -26.53 14.79 -5.62
N GLN A 134 -26.49 15.25 -6.88
CA GLN A 134 -25.92 14.45 -7.97
C GLN A 134 -24.41 14.35 -7.84
N ILE A 135 -23.82 13.24 -8.30
CA ILE A 135 -22.36 13.01 -8.24
C ILE A 135 -21.57 14.18 -8.86
N ARG A 136 -22.03 14.72 -9.98
CA ARG A 136 -21.41 15.90 -10.64
C ARG A 136 -21.40 17.18 -9.78
N GLN A 137 -22.18 17.25 -8.71
CA GLN A 137 -22.28 18.40 -7.80
C GLN A 137 -21.38 18.25 -6.57
N LEU A 138 -20.74 17.09 -6.42
CA LEU A 138 -19.84 16.78 -5.32
C LEU A 138 -18.41 17.26 -5.64
N SER A 139 -17.66 17.63 -4.60
CA SER A 139 -16.21 17.79 -4.75
C SER A 139 -15.54 16.46 -5.09
N LYS A 140 -14.33 16.52 -5.61
CA LYS A 140 -13.51 15.34 -5.97
C LYS A 140 -13.41 14.36 -4.79
N GLY A 141 -13.08 14.86 -3.58
CA GLY A 141 -12.97 14.02 -2.38
C GLY A 141 -14.32 13.46 -1.92
N MET A 142 -15.42 14.24 -2.00
CA MET A 142 -16.75 13.73 -1.67
C MET A 142 -17.19 12.60 -2.61
N ALA A 143 -16.97 12.75 -3.92
CA ALA A 143 -17.30 11.73 -4.91
C ALA A 143 -16.49 10.44 -4.67
N GLN A 144 -15.22 10.56 -4.30
CA GLN A 144 -14.38 9.42 -3.96
C GLN A 144 -14.85 8.72 -2.67
N THR A 145 -15.25 9.49 -1.65
CA THR A 145 -15.87 8.91 -0.44
C THR A 145 -17.15 8.16 -0.79
N VAL A 146 -18.02 8.72 -1.63
CA VAL A 146 -19.25 8.03 -2.10
C VAL A 146 -18.92 6.74 -2.83
N GLN A 147 -17.91 6.72 -3.69
CA GLN A 147 -17.47 5.52 -4.40
C GLN A 147 -16.96 4.44 -3.43
N LEU A 148 -16.17 4.86 -2.43
CA LEU A 148 -15.68 3.96 -1.39
C LEU A 148 -16.84 3.39 -0.56
N LEU A 149 -17.80 4.23 -0.11
CA LEU A 149 -18.98 3.76 0.61
C LEU A 149 -19.80 2.76 -0.22
N GLY A 150 -19.91 3.00 -1.53
CA GLY A 150 -20.54 2.04 -2.46
C GLY A 150 -19.80 0.70 -2.54
N THR A 151 -18.48 0.71 -2.37
CA THR A 151 -17.65 -0.50 -2.32
C THR A 151 -17.92 -1.32 -1.05
N LEU A 152 -18.39 -0.67 0.02
CA LEU A 152 -18.58 -1.27 1.35
C LEU A 152 -20.03 -1.61 1.69
N VAL A 153 -21.02 -1.03 1.00
CA VAL A 153 -22.44 -1.06 1.39
C VAL A 153 -23.04 -2.46 1.48
N HIS A 154 -22.48 -3.43 0.75
CA HIS A 154 -22.89 -4.84 0.76
C HIS A 154 -22.15 -5.69 1.80
N GLU A 155 -21.34 -5.06 2.68
CA GLU A 155 -20.59 -5.71 3.76
C GLU A 155 -19.67 -6.85 3.25
N PRO A 156 -18.67 -6.54 2.41
CA PRO A 156 -17.79 -7.55 1.82
C PRO A 156 -16.84 -8.19 2.85
N ASP A 157 -16.43 -9.44 2.59
CA ASP A 157 -15.40 -10.15 3.36
C ASP A 157 -13.97 -9.73 2.93
N LEU A 158 -13.84 -9.25 1.68
CA LEU A 158 -12.58 -8.79 1.08
C LEU A 158 -12.80 -7.45 0.38
N ILE A 159 -11.93 -6.50 0.64
CA ILE A 159 -11.89 -5.18 -0.01
C ILE A 159 -10.59 -5.04 -0.77
N ILE A 160 -10.68 -4.71 -2.06
CA ILE A 160 -9.54 -4.41 -2.92
C ILE A 160 -9.64 -2.96 -3.38
N LEU A 161 -8.62 -2.16 -3.10
CA LEU A 161 -8.56 -0.74 -3.39
C LEU A 161 -7.35 -0.46 -4.30
N ASP A 162 -7.60 0.02 -5.50
CA ASP A 162 -6.55 0.37 -6.47
C ASP A 162 -6.26 1.87 -6.39
N GLU A 163 -5.06 2.23 -5.92
CA GLU A 163 -4.59 3.61 -5.68
C GLU A 163 -5.60 4.49 -4.92
N PRO A 164 -6.15 4.06 -3.77
CA PRO A 164 -7.29 4.71 -3.12
C PRO A 164 -6.98 6.11 -2.58
N PHE A 165 -5.71 6.45 -2.38
CA PHE A 165 -5.26 7.74 -1.84
C PHE A 165 -4.98 8.77 -2.93
N SER A 166 -4.95 8.37 -4.20
CA SER A 166 -4.62 9.24 -5.33
C SER A 166 -5.60 10.42 -5.44
N GLY A 167 -5.04 11.64 -5.51
CA GLY A 167 -5.81 12.87 -5.64
C GLY A 167 -6.65 13.26 -4.42
N LEU A 168 -6.36 12.72 -3.24
CA LEU A 168 -6.94 13.14 -1.96
C LEU A 168 -6.00 14.09 -1.21
N ASP A 169 -6.58 15.16 -0.63
CA ASP A 169 -5.86 15.98 0.35
C ASP A 169 -5.60 15.21 1.67
N ALA A 170 -4.70 15.74 2.49
CA ALA A 170 -4.27 15.09 3.74
C ALA A 170 -5.43 14.78 4.72
N LEU A 171 -6.48 15.63 4.75
CA LEU A 171 -7.64 15.42 5.61
C LEU A 171 -8.45 14.21 5.14
N ASN A 172 -8.69 14.10 3.84
CA ASN A 172 -9.45 13.00 3.25
C ASN A 172 -8.64 11.70 3.24
N GLN A 173 -7.30 11.76 3.07
CA GLN A 173 -6.41 10.61 3.27
C GLN A 173 -6.54 10.05 4.70
N GLY A 174 -6.51 10.91 5.73
CA GLY A 174 -6.68 10.49 7.12
C GLY A 174 -8.07 9.88 7.43
N LYS A 175 -9.13 10.35 6.74
CA LYS A 175 -10.47 9.73 6.84
C LYS A 175 -10.49 8.34 6.22
N LEU A 176 -9.88 8.18 5.06
CA LEU A 176 -9.77 6.90 4.37
C LEU A 176 -8.95 5.88 5.18
N GLU A 177 -7.80 6.30 5.75
CA GLU A 177 -7.00 5.43 6.61
C GLU A 177 -7.80 4.91 7.82
N ARG A 178 -8.58 5.78 8.46
CA ARG A 178 -9.47 5.37 9.56
C ARG A 178 -10.50 4.35 9.10
N LEU A 179 -11.15 4.62 7.97
CA LEU A 179 -12.17 3.70 7.43
C LEU A 179 -11.57 2.33 7.10
N ILE A 180 -10.36 2.28 6.54
CA ILE A 180 -9.62 1.04 6.28
C ILE A 180 -9.39 0.28 7.60
N ARG A 181 -8.91 0.95 8.65
CA ARG A 181 -8.70 0.33 9.96
C ARG A 181 -10.00 -0.17 10.58
N ASP A 182 -11.07 0.64 10.53
CA ASP A 182 -12.39 0.26 11.05
C ASP A 182 -12.96 -1.00 10.37
N GLN A 183 -12.66 -1.23 9.08
CA GLN A 183 -13.05 -2.46 8.40
C GLN A 183 -12.15 -3.64 8.80
N ALA A 184 -10.85 -3.42 8.93
CA ALA A 184 -9.91 -4.45 9.39
C ALA A 184 -10.23 -4.93 10.82
N ASP A 185 -10.59 -4.00 11.72
CA ASP A 185 -11.01 -4.31 13.09
C ASP A 185 -12.28 -5.19 13.14
N LYS A 186 -13.08 -5.17 12.08
CA LYS A 186 -14.24 -6.07 11.91
C LYS A 186 -13.86 -7.43 11.31
N GLY A 187 -12.58 -7.66 11.02
CA GLY A 187 -12.06 -8.89 10.44
C GLY A 187 -12.12 -8.96 8.91
N VAL A 188 -12.44 -7.84 8.24
CA VAL A 188 -12.44 -7.76 6.77
C VAL A 188 -11.00 -7.76 6.25
N THR A 189 -10.74 -8.57 5.23
CA THR A 189 -9.44 -8.55 4.54
C THR A 189 -9.35 -7.32 3.64
N ILE A 190 -8.24 -6.59 3.68
CA ILE A 190 -8.04 -5.40 2.86
C ILE A 190 -6.76 -5.50 2.07
N ILE A 191 -6.85 -5.28 0.77
CA ILE A 191 -5.72 -5.22 -0.14
C ILE A 191 -5.75 -3.85 -0.81
N PHE A 192 -4.66 -3.11 -0.79
CA PHE A 192 -4.59 -1.89 -1.57
C PHE A 192 -3.27 -1.76 -2.33
N SER A 193 -3.35 -1.21 -3.53
CA SER A 193 -2.18 -0.79 -4.29
C SER A 193 -1.81 0.65 -3.95
N THR A 194 -0.52 0.95 -3.96
CA THR A 194 -0.04 2.33 -3.82
C THR A 194 1.37 2.50 -4.37
N HIS A 195 1.65 3.71 -4.87
CA HIS A 195 3.00 4.18 -5.17
C HIS A 195 3.54 5.09 -4.04
N VAL A 196 2.78 5.31 -2.96
CA VAL A 196 3.19 6.14 -1.82
C VAL A 196 3.55 5.27 -0.63
N ILE A 197 4.86 5.14 -0.36
CA ILE A 197 5.43 4.26 0.68
C ILE A 197 4.85 4.53 2.06
N ALA A 198 4.63 5.82 2.40
CA ALA A 198 4.13 6.21 3.70
C ALA A 198 2.74 5.62 4.04
N HIS A 199 1.87 5.37 3.04
CA HIS A 199 0.59 4.71 3.29
C HIS A 199 0.76 3.24 3.66
N ALA A 200 1.67 2.52 2.97
CA ALA A 200 1.99 1.13 3.28
C ALA A 200 2.61 1.00 4.69
N GLU A 201 3.54 1.89 5.05
CA GLU A 201 4.16 1.90 6.38
C GLU A 201 3.17 2.11 7.53
N ARG A 202 2.15 2.96 7.31
CA ARG A 202 1.16 3.27 8.36
C ARG A 202 0.07 2.22 8.50
N LEU A 203 -0.29 1.55 7.41
CA LEU A 203 -1.48 0.70 7.37
C LEU A 203 -1.18 -0.80 7.34
N CYS A 204 -0.08 -1.21 6.67
CA CYS A 204 0.17 -2.62 6.40
C CYS A 204 1.07 -3.27 7.44
N GLU A 205 0.77 -4.52 7.79
CA GLU A 205 1.72 -5.42 8.43
C GLU A 205 2.58 -6.14 7.38
N GLU A 206 1.96 -6.53 6.26
CA GLU A 206 2.60 -7.21 5.15
C GLU A 206 2.44 -6.46 3.83
N ILE A 207 3.46 -6.58 2.99
CA ILE A 207 3.50 -5.95 1.67
C ILE A 207 4.08 -6.89 0.62
N ALA A 208 3.71 -6.63 -0.64
CA ALA A 208 4.44 -7.06 -1.81
C ALA A 208 5.02 -5.83 -2.52
N ILE A 209 6.31 -5.84 -2.79
CA ILE A 209 6.95 -4.86 -3.68
C ILE A 209 6.86 -5.40 -5.09
N VAL A 210 6.28 -4.61 -6.00
CA VAL A 210 6.11 -4.95 -7.42
C VAL A 210 6.99 -4.05 -8.25
N ALA A 211 7.83 -4.64 -9.08
CA ALA A 211 8.70 -3.95 -10.02
C ALA A 211 8.81 -4.79 -11.32
N ASP A 212 8.64 -4.14 -12.46
CA ASP A 212 8.76 -4.76 -13.80
C ASP A 212 7.98 -6.08 -13.93
N GLY A 213 6.72 -6.07 -13.47
CA GLY A 213 5.82 -7.22 -13.52
C GLY A 213 6.12 -8.36 -12.54
N LYS A 214 7.11 -8.20 -11.64
CA LYS A 214 7.54 -9.23 -10.68
C LYS A 214 7.34 -8.77 -9.24
N ILE A 215 7.38 -9.73 -8.29
CA ILE A 215 7.41 -9.45 -6.86
C ILE A 215 8.79 -9.82 -6.30
N PRO A 216 9.78 -8.89 -6.31
CA PRO A 216 11.09 -9.12 -5.72
C PRO A 216 11.07 -9.26 -4.19
N PHE A 217 9.99 -8.81 -3.55
CA PHE A 217 9.80 -8.97 -2.10
C PHE A 217 8.33 -9.15 -1.75
N LYS A 218 8.06 -10.09 -0.85
CA LYS A 218 6.81 -10.27 -0.12
C LYS A 218 7.12 -10.58 1.34
N GLY A 219 6.44 -9.93 2.27
CA GLY A 219 6.56 -10.19 3.70
C GLY A 219 6.22 -8.98 4.57
N LYS A 220 6.56 -9.08 5.85
CA LYS A 220 6.31 -7.99 6.80
C LYS A 220 7.09 -6.73 6.45
N VAL A 221 6.49 -5.56 6.72
CA VAL A 221 7.17 -4.26 6.56
C VAL A 221 8.46 -4.21 7.36
N SER A 222 8.47 -4.76 8.58
CA SER A 222 9.68 -4.88 9.41
C SER A 222 10.77 -5.71 8.72
N ALA A 223 10.40 -6.85 8.12
CA ALA A 223 11.35 -7.72 7.42
C ALA A 223 11.97 -7.05 6.17
N ALA A 224 11.23 -6.17 5.51
CA ALA A 224 11.80 -5.36 4.43
C ALA A 224 12.88 -4.41 4.95
N ARG A 225 12.61 -3.70 6.06
CA ARG A 225 13.55 -2.77 6.71
C ARG A 225 14.77 -3.47 7.28
N ASP A 226 14.58 -4.66 7.87
CA ASP A 226 15.66 -5.44 8.50
C ASP A 226 16.68 -5.98 7.49
N ARG A 227 16.43 -5.86 6.18
CA ARG A 227 17.42 -6.11 5.13
C ARG A 227 18.54 -5.08 5.10
N LEU A 228 18.28 -3.89 5.66
CA LEU A 228 19.24 -2.80 5.73
C LEU A 228 19.81 -2.66 7.14
N ARG A 229 21.09 -2.35 7.21
CA ARG A 229 21.71 -1.98 8.48
C ARG A 229 21.40 -0.54 8.84
N PRO A 230 21.25 -0.22 10.15
CA PRO A 230 21.07 1.15 10.59
C PRO A 230 22.18 2.09 10.10
N GLN A 231 21.82 3.33 9.87
CA GLN A 231 22.74 4.40 9.51
C GLN A 231 23.16 5.19 10.75
N VAL A 232 24.44 5.49 10.85
CA VAL A 232 25.01 6.26 11.95
C VAL A 232 25.34 7.66 11.45
N HIS A 233 24.78 8.65 12.13
CA HIS A 233 25.16 10.05 12.00
C HIS A 233 25.92 10.43 13.26
N LEU A 234 27.20 10.74 13.13
CA LEU A 234 28.11 11.04 14.22
C LEU A 234 28.77 12.40 13.99
N GLU A 235 28.74 13.25 14.99
CA GLU A 235 29.47 14.50 15.01
C GLU A 235 30.54 14.42 16.10
N THR A 236 31.80 14.72 15.73
CA THR A 236 32.94 14.62 16.64
C THR A 236 33.72 15.90 16.69
N ARG A 237 34.25 16.24 17.88
CA ARG A 237 35.19 17.36 18.05
C ARG A 237 36.55 17.04 17.41
N ASN A 238 37.01 15.81 17.55
CA ASN A 238 38.29 15.36 17.04
C ASN A 238 38.10 14.62 15.71
N LEU A 239 38.82 15.02 14.67
CA LEU A 239 38.71 14.41 13.34
C LEU A 239 39.57 13.15 13.19
N ASP A 240 40.51 12.91 14.11
CA ASP A 240 41.38 11.75 14.07
C ASP A 240 41.64 11.21 15.48
N GLY A 241 42.03 9.93 15.56
CA GLY A 241 42.32 9.25 16.81
C GLY A 241 42.12 7.75 16.73
N PRO A 242 42.42 7.01 17.80
CA PRO A 242 42.21 5.55 17.85
C PRO A 242 40.80 5.09 17.50
N TRP A 243 39.80 5.91 17.80
CA TRP A 243 38.37 5.64 17.47
C TRP A 243 38.08 5.46 15.98
N ARG A 244 38.94 5.98 15.09
CA ARG A 244 38.77 5.83 13.64
C ARG A 244 38.77 4.37 13.18
N ALA A 245 39.39 3.47 13.93
CA ALA A 245 39.35 2.02 13.64
C ALA A 245 37.98 1.38 13.81
N ALA A 246 37.04 2.04 14.53
CA ALA A 246 35.74 1.54 14.79
C ALA A 246 34.68 1.92 13.72
N ILE A 247 35.07 2.79 12.78
CA ILE A 247 34.18 3.18 11.68
C ILE A 247 34.77 2.74 10.32
N PRO A 248 33.96 2.60 9.24
CA PRO A 248 34.45 2.17 7.95
C PRO A 248 35.63 3.02 7.45
N ALA A 249 36.66 2.37 6.91
CA ALA A 249 37.89 3.04 6.50
C ALA A 249 37.71 4.04 5.34
N ASP A 250 36.71 3.78 4.49
CA ASP A 250 36.29 4.61 3.35
C ASP A 250 35.39 5.78 3.74
N CYS A 251 34.88 5.79 4.99
CA CYS A 251 34.05 6.88 5.49
C CYS A 251 34.91 8.16 5.63
N LYS A 252 34.50 9.20 4.91
CA LYS A 252 35.11 10.53 4.96
C LYS A 252 34.18 11.50 5.69
N PRO A 253 34.69 12.37 6.55
CA PRO A 253 33.89 13.37 7.22
C PRO A 253 33.49 14.49 6.26
N LEU A 254 32.31 15.04 6.48
CA LEU A 254 31.91 16.32 5.93
C LEU A 254 31.96 17.35 7.05
N GLY A 255 33.12 18.08 7.14
CA GLY A 255 33.46 18.87 8.31
C GLY A 255 33.69 17.95 9.53
N HIS A 256 32.91 18.09 10.59
CA HIS A 256 32.96 17.25 11.79
C HIS A 256 31.94 16.12 11.80
N ASN A 257 31.13 15.99 10.72
CA ASN A 257 30.06 15.03 10.60
C ASN A 257 30.50 13.78 9.83
N TRP A 258 30.14 12.62 10.35
CA TRP A 258 30.40 11.31 9.79
C TRP A 258 29.08 10.61 9.52
N HIS A 259 28.95 10.01 8.35
CA HIS A 259 27.78 9.22 7.98
C HIS A 259 28.23 7.85 7.46
N PHE A 260 27.80 6.79 8.13
CA PHE A 260 28.19 5.42 7.79
C PHE A 260 27.18 4.40 8.27
N THR A 261 27.22 3.22 7.66
CA THR A 261 26.41 2.07 8.08
C THR A 261 26.94 1.52 9.41
N LEU A 262 26.05 1.23 10.35
CA LEU A 262 26.40 0.66 11.64
C LEU A 262 27.25 -0.61 11.46
N PRO A 263 28.43 -0.70 12.10
CA PRO A 263 29.27 -1.89 12.05
C PRO A 263 28.56 -3.16 12.54
N GLU A 264 29.02 -4.34 12.08
CA GLU A 264 28.46 -5.62 12.50
C GLU A 264 28.56 -5.89 14.01
N SER A 265 29.57 -5.28 14.65
CA SER A 265 29.77 -5.34 16.09
C SER A 265 28.63 -4.73 16.91
N GLY A 266 27.80 -3.90 16.28
CA GLY A 266 26.67 -3.25 16.91
C GLY A 266 26.97 -1.93 17.59
N VAL A 267 26.00 -1.39 18.31
CA VAL A 267 26.03 -0.04 18.91
C VAL A 267 26.99 0.05 20.08
N GLU A 268 26.94 -0.91 21.01
CA GLU A 268 27.72 -0.86 22.23
C GLU A 268 29.25 -0.86 21.99
N PRO A 269 29.81 -1.76 21.16
CA PRO A 269 31.23 -1.72 20.81
C PRO A 269 31.63 -0.44 20.07
N LEU A 270 30.76 0.09 19.19
CA LEU A 270 31.00 1.36 18.53
C LEU A 270 31.12 2.51 19.55
N LEU A 271 30.13 2.65 20.45
CA LEU A 271 30.15 3.67 21.49
C LEU A 271 31.38 3.59 22.38
N HIS A 272 31.72 2.39 22.83
CA HIS A 272 32.91 2.14 23.65
C HIS A 272 34.17 2.61 22.93
N ALA A 273 34.36 2.22 21.67
CA ALA A 273 35.52 2.63 20.89
C ALA A 273 35.58 4.14 20.65
N LEU A 274 34.42 4.79 20.40
CA LEU A 274 34.38 6.25 20.22
C LEU A 274 34.76 7.02 21.49
N VAL A 275 34.25 6.55 22.67
CA VAL A 275 34.54 7.21 23.96
C VAL A 275 35.94 6.98 24.39
N GLU A 276 36.45 5.73 24.42
CA GLU A 276 37.82 5.42 24.84
C GLU A 276 38.86 5.93 23.84
N GLY A 277 38.53 5.93 22.57
CA GLY A 277 39.39 6.45 21.51
C GLY A 277 39.43 7.97 21.42
N GLY A 278 38.68 8.68 22.28
CA GLY A 278 38.73 10.13 22.42
C GLY A 278 38.10 10.89 21.23
N ALA A 279 37.05 10.38 20.65
CA ALA A 279 36.35 11.03 19.51
C ALA A 279 35.82 12.43 19.89
N GLY A 280 35.44 12.65 21.14
CA GLY A 280 34.79 13.89 21.57
C GLY A 280 33.41 14.02 20.94
N ILE A 281 32.55 13.05 21.19
CA ILE A 281 31.18 12.97 20.59
C ILE A 281 30.40 14.24 20.95
N GLU A 282 29.94 14.97 19.96
CA GLU A 282 29.05 16.12 20.09
C GLU A 282 27.60 15.73 19.79
N SER A 283 27.40 14.86 18.79
CA SER A 283 26.09 14.28 18.45
C SER A 283 26.27 12.86 17.94
N LEU A 284 25.32 11.96 18.31
CA LEU A 284 25.22 10.61 17.74
C LEU A 284 23.75 10.27 17.57
N SER A 285 23.37 9.99 16.33
CA SER A 285 22.07 9.43 15.95
C SER A 285 22.26 8.11 15.23
N ILE A 286 21.43 7.13 15.55
CA ILE A 286 21.38 5.83 14.86
C ILE A 286 19.99 5.67 14.31
N GLU A 287 19.88 5.80 13.01
CA GLU A 287 18.60 5.76 12.31
C GLU A 287 18.40 4.39 11.67
N ARG A 288 17.25 3.77 11.96
CA ARG A 288 16.84 2.56 11.25
C ARG A 288 16.33 2.98 9.88
N PRO A 289 16.75 2.29 8.81
CA PRO A 289 16.25 2.56 7.47
C PRO A 289 14.73 2.48 7.42
N GLY A 290 14.13 3.40 6.65
CA GLY A 290 12.71 3.39 6.36
C GLY A 290 12.34 2.34 5.31
N LEU A 291 11.04 2.20 5.04
CA LEU A 291 10.58 1.34 3.94
C LEU A 291 11.02 1.89 2.58
N HIS A 292 11.24 3.21 2.45
CA HIS A 292 11.78 3.82 1.24
C HIS A 292 13.18 3.29 0.91
N ASP A 293 14.09 3.27 1.90
CA ASP A 293 15.45 2.77 1.69
C ASP A 293 15.44 1.27 1.33
N ALA A 294 14.56 0.51 1.99
CA ALA A 294 14.37 -0.90 1.67
C ALA A 294 13.82 -1.09 0.25
N PHE A 295 12.90 -0.24 -0.19
CA PHE A 295 12.37 -0.27 -1.55
C PHE A 295 13.47 0.00 -2.58
N VAL A 296 14.31 1.02 -2.37
CA VAL A 296 15.46 1.32 -3.25
C VAL A 296 16.38 0.11 -3.39
N GLN A 297 16.71 -0.55 -2.28
CA GLN A 297 17.58 -1.73 -2.32
C GLN A 297 16.94 -2.93 -3.02
N ILE A 298 15.64 -3.15 -2.84
CA ILE A 298 14.91 -4.33 -3.35
C ILE A 298 14.53 -4.18 -4.81
N ALA A 299 13.97 -3.01 -5.19
CA ALA A 299 13.44 -2.74 -6.52
C ALA A 299 14.43 -1.99 -7.43
N GLY A 300 15.49 -1.42 -6.86
CA GLY A 300 16.49 -0.65 -7.57
C GLY A 300 16.19 0.86 -7.63
N GLU A 301 17.26 1.65 -7.84
CA GLU A 301 17.16 3.12 -7.85
C GLU A 301 16.22 3.67 -8.93
N ALA A 302 16.20 3.06 -10.10
CA ALA A 302 15.32 3.49 -11.20
C ALA A 302 13.84 3.36 -10.86
N ALA A 303 13.44 2.25 -10.20
CA ALA A 303 12.07 2.04 -9.73
C ALA A 303 11.71 3.02 -8.60
N ALA A 304 12.64 3.32 -7.70
CA ALA A 304 12.44 4.26 -6.62
C ALA A 304 12.27 5.70 -7.15
N GLN A 305 13.13 6.15 -8.07
CA GLN A 305 13.01 7.47 -8.69
C GLN A 305 11.68 7.64 -9.43
N LYS A 306 11.23 6.60 -10.13
CA LYS A 306 9.91 6.61 -10.78
C LYS A 306 8.78 6.74 -9.77
N MET A 307 8.87 6.01 -8.67
CA MET A 307 7.89 6.04 -7.59
C MET A 307 7.79 7.42 -6.90
N ASP A 308 8.93 8.05 -6.65
CA ASP A 308 8.99 9.41 -6.08
C ASP A 308 8.39 10.45 -7.04
N ALA A 309 8.67 10.34 -8.34
CA ALA A 309 8.08 11.19 -9.36
C ALA A 309 6.54 11.03 -9.43
N ASP A 310 6.04 9.80 -9.39
CA ASP A 310 4.60 9.48 -9.36
C ASP A 310 3.93 10.08 -8.12
N ALA A 311 4.57 9.99 -6.94
CA ALA A 311 4.06 10.54 -5.68
C ALA A 311 3.98 12.08 -5.72
N ILE A 312 4.96 12.75 -6.32
CA ILE A 312 4.95 14.20 -6.51
C ILE A 312 3.80 14.62 -7.44
N ALA A 313 3.63 13.92 -8.57
CA ALA A 313 2.57 14.20 -9.54
C ALA A 313 1.17 14.04 -8.90
N SER A 314 0.96 12.95 -8.14
CA SER A 314 -0.31 12.70 -7.42
C SER A 314 -0.65 13.78 -6.40
N ASN A 315 0.35 14.35 -5.70
CA ASN A 315 0.15 15.44 -4.75
C ASN A 315 -0.18 16.78 -5.44
N MET A 316 0.36 17.03 -6.62
CA MET A 316 0.03 18.24 -7.40
C MET A 316 -1.41 18.22 -7.91
N ASP A 317 -1.92 17.06 -8.34
CA ASP A 317 -3.31 16.87 -8.76
C ASP A 317 -4.31 17.00 -7.60
N ALA A 318 -3.89 16.77 -6.37
CA ALA A 318 -4.72 16.94 -5.17
C ALA A 318 -4.87 18.42 -4.76
N ALA A 319 -3.94 19.29 -5.18
CA ALA A 319 -3.93 20.71 -4.83
C ALA A 319 -4.71 21.60 -5.84
N THR A 320 -5.13 21.04 -6.98
CA THR A 320 -5.95 21.67 -8.02
C THR A 320 -7.40 21.19 -7.96
#